data_5c2eaf30783a354e3286788ddfbfba4b
#
_entry.id   5c2eaf30783a354e3286788ddfbfba4b
#
_cell.length_a   1.000
_cell.length_b   1.000
_cell.length_c   1.000
_cell.angle_alpha   90.00
_cell.angle_beta   90.00
_cell.angle_gamma   90.00
#
_symmetry.space_group_name_H-M   'P 1'
#
loop_
_entity.id
_entity.type
_entity.pdbx_description
1 polymer ?
#
loop_
_entity_poly.entity_id
_entity_poly.type
_entity_poly.pdbx_seq_one_letter_code
_entity_poly.pdbx_strand_id
1 'polypeptide(L)'
;MTSAKNYNFKFYTNISRAMSNYNKIMTTPRFSTLDASILCLIKSFNSSNTKFYMSNKELAEIMIADPSTIQRSIDRLIAVGLVAKEIIYVGPKPQRILTYKEDAVSALFKLH
;
A
#
# COMPACT_ATOMS: atom_id res chain seq x y z
N MET A 1 -14.33 12.90 11.72
CA MET A 1 -14.08 12.62 11.01
C MET A 1 -13.70 12.35 10.22
N THR A 2 -13.70 12.40 10.22
CA THR A 2 -13.53 12.19 9.23
C THR A 2 -12.57 11.32 8.49
N SER A 3 -11.84 10.39 9.08
CA SER A 3 -11.01 9.45 8.35
C SER A 3 -11.83 8.68 7.32
N ALA A 4 -13.06 8.38 7.63
CA ALA A 4 -13.95 7.73 6.68
C ALA A 4 -14.14 8.57 5.42
N LYS A 5 -14.18 9.89 5.58
CA LYS A 5 -14.32 10.78 4.43
C LYS A 5 -13.06 10.79 3.58
N ASN A 6 -11.91 10.59 4.22
CA ASN A 6 -10.62 10.62 3.53
C ASN A 6 -10.29 9.30 2.88
N TYR A 7 -10.96 8.24 3.30
CA TYR A 7 -10.75 6.94 2.70
C TYR A 7 -11.40 6.92 1.33
N ASN A 8 -10.62 6.78 0.29
CA ASN A 8 -11.15 6.80 -1.06
C ASN A 8 -11.68 5.42 -1.42
N PHE A 9 -12.94 5.19 -1.11
CA PHE A 9 -13.58 3.91 -1.34
C PHE A 9 -13.59 3.55 -2.83
N LYS A 10 -13.78 4.55 -3.68
CA LYS A 10 -13.74 4.34 -5.12
C LYS A 10 -12.34 3.87 -5.56
N PHE A 11 -11.31 4.48 -5.02
CA PHE A 11 -9.95 4.05 -5.31
C PHE A 11 -9.72 2.62 -4.84
N TYR A 12 -10.18 2.30 -3.62
CA TYR A 12 -10.04 0.94 -3.10
C TYR A 12 -10.72 -0.07 -4.02
N THR A 13 -11.93 0.23 -4.47
CA THR A 13 -12.67 -0.66 -5.37
C THR A 13 -11.92 -0.84 -6.68
N ASN A 14 -11.42 0.25 -7.25
CA ASN A 14 -10.71 0.23 -8.52
C ASN A 14 -9.38 -0.52 -8.42
N ILE A 15 -8.62 -0.28 -7.34
CA ILE A 15 -7.34 -0.97 -7.19
C ILE A 15 -7.53 -2.44 -6.89
N SER A 16 -8.57 -2.80 -6.13
CA SER A 16 -8.89 -4.20 -5.86
C SER A 16 -9.20 -4.93 -7.17
N ARG A 17 -9.97 -4.29 -8.05
CA ARG A 17 -10.30 -4.87 -9.35
C ARG A 17 -9.05 -5.01 -10.21
N ALA A 18 -8.21 -3.99 -10.23
CA ALA A 18 -6.97 -4.02 -11.01
C ALA A 18 -6.05 -5.13 -10.51
N MET A 19 -5.94 -5.30 -9.21
CA MET A 19 -5.12 -6.37 -8.63
C MET A 19 -5.69 -7.75 -8.93
N SER A 20 -7.02 -7.87 -8.92
CA SER A 20 -7.68 -9.11 -9.29
C SER A 20 -7.39 -9.46 -10.75
N ASN A 21 -7.44 -8.47 -11.63
CA ASN A 21 -7.10 -8.66 -13.03
C ASN A 21 -5.64 -9.06 -13.21
N TYR A 22 -4.76 -8.42 -12.46
CA TYR A 22 -3.34 -8.78 -12.47
C TYR A 22 -3.15 -10.24 -12.07
N ASN A 23 -3.85 -10.68 -11.02
CA ASN A 23 -3.75 -12.05 -10.52
C ASN A 23 -4.21 -13.08 -11.57
N LYS A 24 -5.10 -12.68 -12.47
CA LYS A 24 -5.56 -13.57 -13.54
C LYS A 24 -4.53 -13.71 -14.65
N ILE A 25 -3.70 -12.68 -14.84
CA ILE A 25 -2.73 -12.66 -15.94
C ILE A 25 -1.38 -13.19 -15.46
N MET A 26 -0.98 -12.81 -14.26
CA MET A 26 0.33 -13.13 -13.69
C MET A 26 0.17 -14.11 -12.54
N THR A 27 1.07 -15.07 -12.47
CA THR A 27 1.03 -16.05 -11.38
C THR A 27 1.71 -15.55 -10.12
N THR A 28 2.71 -14.69 -10.24
CA THR A 28 3.45 -14.15 -9.09
C THR A 28 3.90 -12.73 -9.40
N PRO A 29 3.92 -11.87 -8.38
CA PRO A 29 3.31 -12.07 -7.07
C PRO A 29 1.79 -12.04 -7.18
N ARG A 30 1.12 -12.61 -6.20
CA ARG A 30 -0.33 -12.62 -6.18
C ARG A 30 -0.83 -11.64 -5.12
N PHE A 31 -1.57 -10.65 -5.54
CA PHE A 31 -2.12 -9.63 -4.65
C PHE A 31 -3.27 -10.17 -3.82
N SER A 32 -3.43 -9.60 -2.63
CA SER A 32 -4.55 -9.90 -1.74
C SER A 32 -5.34 -8.63 -1.46
N THR A 33 -6.49 -8.78 -0.82
CA THR A 33 -7.28 -7.61 -0.40
C THR A 33 -6.53 -6.75 0.59
N LEU A 34 -5.67 -7.36 1.41
CA LEU A 34 -4.84 -6.60 2.35
C LEU A 34 -3.88 -5.68 1.59
N ASP A 35 -3.33 -6.16 0.48
CA ASP A 35 -2.44 -5.35 -0.36
C ASP A 35 -3.15 -4.09 -0.84
N ALA A 36 -4.40 -4.24 -1.29
CA ALA A 36 -5.19 -3.10 -1.75
C ALA A 36 -5.47 -2.13 -0.61
N SER A 37 -5.77 -2.65 0.58
CA SER A 37 -6.07 -1.81 1.74
C SER A 37 -4.85 -1.01 2.18
N ILE A 38 -3.70 -1.64 2.23
CA ILE A 38 -2.46 -0.96 2.62
C ILE A 38 -2.09 0.11 1.59
N LEU A 39 -2.18 -0.22 0.30
CA LEU A 39 -1.88 0.74 -0.75
C LEU A 39 -2.81 1.95 -0.66
N CYS A 40 -4.08 1.69 -0.40
CA CYS A 40 -5.07 2.75 -0.26
C CYS A 40 -4.72 3.69 0.89
N LEU A 41 -4.28 3.13 2.02
CA LEU A 41 -3.89 3.93 3.18
C LEU A 41 -2.65 4.77 2.89
N ILE A 42 -1.66 4.18 2.23
CA ILE A 42 -0.45 4.92 1.85
C ILE A 42 -0.81 6.08 0.93
N LYS A 43 -1.67 5.81 -0.06
CA LYS A 43 -2.10 6.85 -0.98
C LYS A 43 -2.80 7.99 -0.24
N SER A 44 -3.64 7.67 0.73
CA SER A 44 -4.36 8.68 1.51
C SER A 44 -3.41 9.61 2.23
N PHE A 45 -2.37 9.06 2.86
CA PHE A 45 -1.36 9.87 3.54
C PHE A 45 -0.62 10.77 2.56
N ASN A 46 -0.16 10.19 1.45
CA ASN A 46 0.64 10.95 0.47
C ASN A 46 -0.19 12.01 -0.22
N SER A 47 -1.48 11.76 -0.43
CA SER A 47 -2.37 12.75 -1.04
C SER A 47 -2.57 13.98 -0.17
N SER A 48 -2.35 13.84 1.13
CA SER A 48 -2.44 14.95 2.08
C SER A 48 -1.08 15.55 2.36
N ASN A 49 -0.08 15.29 1.52
CA ASN A 49 1.30 15.75 1.71
C ASN A 49 1.91 15.23 3.02
N THR A 50 1.47 14.08 3.46
CA THR A 50 1.94 13.47 4.69
C THR A 50 2.76 12.24 4.35
N LYS A 51 3.96 12.15 4.93
CA LYS A 51 4.79 10.96 4.74
C LYS A 51 4.18 9.80 5.50
N PHE A 52 4.26 8.62 4.90
CA PHE A 52 3.74 7.41 5.52
C PHE A 52 4.90 6.67 6.19
N TYR A 53 4.96 6.74 7.51
CA TYR A 53 6.02 6.07 8.28
C TYR A 53 5.47 5.17 9.36
N MET A 54 4.24 4.71 9.19
CA MET A 54 3.62 3.79 10.13
C MET A 54 4.37 2.46 10.17
N SER A 55 4.56 1.93 11.36
CA SER A 55 5.28 0.67 11.54
C SER A 55 4.38 -0.52 11.17
N ASN A 56 5.01 -1.70 11.00
CA ASN A 56 4.24 -2.92 10.77
C ASN A 56 3.33 -3.24 11.95
N LYS A 57 3.78 -2.93 13.17
CA LYS A 57 2.96 -3.16 14.35
C LYS A 57 1.70 -2.30 14.32
N GLU A 58 1.85 -1.03 13.98
CA GLU A 58 0.72 -0.13 13.89
C GLU A 58 -0.24 -0.55 12.79
N LEU A 59 0.30 -0.92 11.62
CA LEU A 59 -0.52 -1.40 10.51
C LEU A 59 -1.25 -2.69 10.88
N ALA A 60 -0.58 -3.57 11.60
CA ALA A 60 -1.19 -4.84 12.02
C ALA A 60 -2.41 -4.58 12.90
N GLU A 61 -2.33 -3.58 13.77
CA GLU A 61 -3.46 -3.22 14.63
C GLU A 61 -4.62 -2.65 13.81
N ILE A 62 -4.33 -1.77 12.87
CA ILE A 62 -5.37 -1.15 12.03
C ILE A 62 -6.02 -2.18 11.12
N MET A 63 -5.22 -3.04 10.52
CA MET A 63 -5.71 -4.00 9.53
C MET A 63 -6.17 -5.31 10.16
N ILE A 64 -5.98 -5.47 11.46
CA ILE A 64 -6.33 -6.70 12.19
C ILE A 64 -5.64 -7.89 11.53
N ALA A 65 -4.31 -7.82 11.47
CA ALA A 65 -3.47 -8.84 10.84
C ALA A 65 -2.19 -8.99 11.63
N ASP A 66 -1.43 -10.05 11.35
CA ASP A 66 -0.13 -10.24 11.96
C ASP A 66 0.91 -9.31 11.34
N PRO A 67 1.88 -8.82 12.12
CA PRO A 67 2.96 -8.01 11.55
C PRO A 67 3.72 -8.71 10.42
N SER A 68 3.87 -10.03 10.50
CA SER A 68 4.54 -10.78 9.43
C SER A 68 3.72 -10.77 8.14
N THR A 69 2.40 -10.83 8.26
CA THR A 69 1.50 -10.73 7.11
C THR A 69 1.58 -9.35 6.50
N ILE A 70 1.64 -8.31 7.33
CA ILE A 70 1.82 -6.93 6.88
C ILE A 70 3.14 -6.81 6.11
N GLN A 71 4.23 -7.37 6.65
CA GLN A 71 5.52 -7.29 5.99
C GLN A 71 5.50 -7.93 4.61
N ARG A 72 4.87 -9.10 4.50
CA ARG A 72 4.77 -9.77 3.21
C ARG A 72 3.97 -8.96 2.20
N SER A 73 2.91 -8.31 2.67
CA SER A 73 2.08 -7.46 1.82
C SER A 73 2.88 -6.26 1.30
N ILE A 74 3.60 -5.60 2.20
CA ILE A 74 4.44 -4.46 1.81
C ILE A 74 5.53 -4.89 0.85
N ASP A 75 6.15 -6.04 1.10
CA ASP A 75 7.20 -6.56 0.21
C ASP A 75 6.66 -6.81 -1.20
N ARG A 76 5.43 -7.32 -1.32
CA ARG A 76 4.81 -7.49 -2.64
C ARG A 76 4.60 -6.16 -3.34
N LEU A 77 4.08 -5.17 -2.60
CA LEU A 77 3.84 -3.84 -3.19
C LEU A 77 5.13 -3.21 -3.67
N ILE A 78 6.21 -3.39 -2.92
CA ILE A 78 7.52 -2.88 -3.31
C ILE A 78 8.06 -3.65 -4.52
N ALA A 79 7.92 -4.97 -4.50
CA ALA A 79 8.45 -5.82 -5.56
C ALA A 79 7.87 -5.49 -6.92
N VAL A 80 6.59 -5.13 -6.97
CA VAL A 80 5.95 -4.76 -8.24
C VAL A 80 6.03 -3.25 -8.52
N GLY A 81 6.68 -2.49 -7.66
CA GLY A 81 6.92 -1.07 -7.89
C GLY A 81 5.78 -0.14 -7.57
N LEU A 82 4.73 -0.64 -6.91
CA LEU A 82 3.58 0.21 -6.55
C LEU A 82 3.90 1.13 -5.37
N VAL A 83 4.89 0.76 -4.58
CA VAL A 83 5.33 1.50 -3.40
C VAL A 83 6.85 1.53 -3.41
N ALA A 84 7.42 2.68 -3.05
CA ALA A 84 8.87 2.82 -2.85
C ALA A 84 9.14 2.88 -1.36
N LYS A 85 10.27 2.33 -0.94
CA LYS A 85 10.70 2.34 0.45
C LYS A 85 11.97 3.15 0.59
N GLU A 86 12.00 3.96 1.64
CA GLU A 86 13.17 4.73 2.01
C GLU A 86 13.36 4.61 3.52
N ILE A 87 14.59 4.54 3.97
CA ILE A 87 14.90 4.56 5.40
C ILE A 87 15.55 5.89 5.71
N ILE A 88 14.97 6.63 6.64
CA ILE A 88 15.58 7.86 7.16
C ILE A 88 15.87 7.66 8.64
N TYR A 89 16.73 8.52 9.18
CA TYR A 89 17.09 8.43 10.60
C TYR A 89 16.58 9.66 11.30
N VAL A 90 15.86 9.44 12.41
CA VAL A 90 15.40 10.48 13.32
C VAL A 90 16.21 10.29 14.58
N GLY A 91 17.31 11.07 14.73
CA GLY A 91 18.30 10.79 15.72
C GLY A 91 18.94 9.43 15.43
N PRO A 92 19.09 8.55 16.41
CA PRO A 92 19.67 7.23 16.19
C PRO A 92 18.68 6.20 15.64
N LYS A 93 17.40 6.56 15.49
CA LYS A 93 16.38 5.59 15.13
C LYS A 93 16.09 5.61 13.64
N PRO A 94 16.12 4.43 12.98
CA PRO A 94 15.69 4.35 11.59
C PRO A 94 14.16 4.41 11.51
N GLN A 95 13.67 5.10 10.49
CA GLN A 95 12.24 5.12 10.17
C GLN A 95 12.06 4.76 8.72
N ARG A 96 11.10 3.87 8.46
CA ARG A 96 10.75 3.48 7.11
C ARG A 96 9.71 4.44 6.57
N ILE A 97 9.96 4.98 5.38
CA ILE A 97 9.00 5.83 4.68
C ILE A 97 8.52 5.05 3.46
N LEU A 98 7.22 4.94 3.30
CA LEU A 98 6.61 4.29 2.13
C LEU A 98 5.94 5.34 1.28
N THR A 99 6.23 5.32 -0.01
CA THR A 99 5.70 6.31 -0.95
C THR A 99 4.91 5.60 -2.06
N TYR A 100 3.70 6.09 -2.27
CA TYR A 100 2.82 5.65 -3.35
C TYR A 100 3.44 6.03 -4.69
N LYS A 101 3.48 5.10 -5.62
CA LYS A 101 4.07 5.32 -6.94
C LYS A 101 2.97 5.45 -7.98
N GLU A 102 2.63 6.69 -8.29
CA GLU A 102 1.51 7.03 -9.16
C GLU A 102 1.63 6.35 -10.53
N ASP A 103 2.81 6.41 -11.13
CA ASP A 103 3.01 5.88 -12.49
C ASP A 103 2.78 4.38 -12.55
N ALA A 104 3.30 3.65 -11.56
CA ALA A 104 3.16 2.20 -11.53
C ALA A 104 1.71 1.80 -11.30
N VAL A 105 1.01 2.52 -10.43
CA VAL A 105 -0.40 2.22 -10.16
C VAL A 105 -1.24 2.54 -11.38
N SER A 106 -0.96 3.63 -12.08
CA SER A 106 -1.66 3.96 -13.33
C SER A 106 -1.47 2.87 -14.37
N ALA A 107 -0.25 2.32 -14.47
CA ALA A 107 0.01 1.22 -15.38
C ALA A 107 -0.82 -0.02 -15.01
N LEU A 108 -0.95 -0.28 -13.72
CA LEU A 108 -1.75 -1.41 -13.25
C LEU A 108 -3.21 -1.26 -13.66
N PHE A 109 -3.76 -0.04 -13.57
CA PHE A 109 -5.14 0.22 -13.98
C PHE A 109 -5.38 -0.05 -15.46
N LYS A 110 -4.35 0.01 -16.28
CA LYS A 110 -4.48 -0.20 -17.72
C LYS A 110 -4.45 -1.66 -18.14
N LEU A 111 -4.21 -2.55 -17.21
CA LEU A 111 -4.27 -4.00 -17.49
C LEU A 111 -5.71 -4.44 -17.61
N HIS A 112 -5.98 -5.24 -18.63
CA HIS A 112 -7.33 -5.76 -18.86
C HIS A 112 -7.33 -7.26 -19.04
#